data_b34f703f580f38082006c75beebfc6fe
#
_entry.id   b34f703f580f38082006c75beebfc6fe
#
_cell.length_a   1.000
_cell.length_b   1.000
_cell.length_c   1.000
_cell.angle_alpha   90.00
_cell.angle_beta   90.00
_cell.angle_gamma   90.00
#
_symmetry.space_group_name_H-M   'P 1'
#
loop_
_entity.id
_entity.type
_entity.pdbx_description
1 polymer ?
#
loop_
_entity_poly.entity_id
_entity_poly.type
_entity_poly.pdbx_seq_one_letter_code
_entity_poly.pdbx_strand_id
1 'polypeptide(L)'
;SRPYFASRKKSIFDAKKRRVISHEELCAILATTNVVLPKERHYFIETNYTQYIHAHHKQDLTVTRAIIERKCPEYLPAYDMYMSKTHGHHFNMFVMKRELLQHYCTWLFDILFELERELDMTGYSTNDRRVFGFVSERLLDAWHITNNISYEELDIVYMEHQNWLHKGTQFLKRKFFPKKDD
;
A
#
# COMPACT_ATOMS: atom_id res chain seq x y z
N SER A 1 0.91 -14.67 1.24
CA SER A 1 -0.53 -15.05 1.29
C SER A 1 -1.37 -13.96 0.61
N ARG A 2 -2.44 -14.35 -0.05
CA ARG A 2 -3.33 -13.41 -0.74
C ARG A 2 -4.40 -12.90 0.23
N PRO A 3 -4.52 -11.57 0.45
CA PRO A 3 -5.62 -10.98 1.19
C PRO A 3 -6.88 -10.87 0.32
N TYR A 4 -8.04 -10.91 0.95
CA TYR A 4 -9.35 -10.66 0.36
C TYR A 4 -10.15 -9.74 1.28
N PHE A 5 -11.03 -8.92 0.74
CA PHE A 5 -11.96 -8.12 1.56
C PHE A 5 -12.90 -9.03 2.36
N ALA A 6 -13.09 -8.69 3.62
CA ALA A 6 -13.98 -9.43 4.52
C ALA A 6 -15.41 -8.90 4.43
N SER A 7 -16.37 -9.81 4.48
CA SER A 7 -17.77 -9.48 4.65
C SER A 7 -18.05 -8.91 6.04
N ARG A 8 -18.80 -7.83 6.13
CA ARG A 8 -19.29 -7.25 7.38
C ARG A 8 -20.39 -8.12 8.03
N LYS A 9 -21.03 -8.99 7.25
CA LYS A 9 -22.14 -9.85 7.66
C LYS A 9 -21.70 -11.19 8.28
N LYS A 10 -20.38 -11.50 8.24
CA LYS A 10 -19.84 -12.79 8.64
C LYS A 10 -18.96 -12.69 9.87
N SER A 11 -19.09 -13.68 10.76
CA SER A 11 -18.29 -13.77 11.97
C SER A 11 -16.87 -14.25 11.69
N ILE A 12 -15.94 -13.92 12.62
CA ILE A 12 -14.59 -14.49 12.63
C ILE A 12 -14.58 -16.02 12.80
N PHE A 13 -15.67 -16.60 13.33
CA PHE A 13 -15.84 -18.05 13.50
C PHE A 13 -16.30 -18.77 12.24
N ASP A 14 -16.77 -18.02 11.22
CA ASP A 14 -17.11 -18.62 9.94
C ASP A 14 -15.86 -19.14 9.21
N ALA A 15 -16.04 -20.18 8.39
CA ALA A 15 -14.96 -20.68 7.54
C ALA A 15 -14.41 -19.54 6.66
N LYS A 16 -13.08 -19.44 6.52
CA LYS A 16 -12.40 -18.34 5.84
C LYS A 16 -13.01 -17.98 4.48
N LYS A 17 -13.35 -18.98 3.64
CA LYS A 17 -13.99 -18.74 2.34
C LYS A 17 -15.33 -18.03 2.43
N ARG A 18 -16.11 -18.32 3.47
CA ARG A 18 -17.42 -17.68 3.70
C ARG A 18 -17.29 -16.24 4.22
N ARG A 19 -16.13 -15.88 4.74
CA ARG A 19 -15.83 -14.53 5.24
C ARG A 19 -15.42 -13.56 4.14
N VAL A 20 -15.16 -14.01 2.94
CA VAL A 20 -14.91 -13.12 1.80
C VAL A 20 -16.20 -12.39 1.44
N ILE A 21 -16.08 -11.09 1.15
CA ILE A 21 -17.22 -10.25 0.75
C ILE A 21 -17.90 -10.81 -0.50
N SER A 22 -19.23 -10.79 -0.54
CA SER A 22 -19.98 -11.16 -1.75
C SER A 22 -20.07 -9.99 -2.75
N HIS A 23 -20.39 -10.31 -3.99
CA HIS A 23 -20.63 -9.30 -5.02
C HIS A 23 -21.76 -8.33 -4.64
N GLU A 24 -22.88 -8.87 -4.14
CA GLU A 24 -24.04 -8.07 -3.74
C GLU A 24 -23.72 -7.12 -2.59
N GLU A 25 -22.95 -7.61 -1.59
CA GLU A 25 -22.51 -6.78 -0.47
C GLU A 25 -21.58 -5.66 -0.94
N LEU A 26 -20.65 -5.97 -1.85
CA LEU A 26 -19.72 -4.98 -2.42
C LEU A 26 -20.48 -3.94 -3.26
N CYS A 27 -21.46 -4.35 -4.07
CA CYS A 27 -22.30 -3.44 -4.83
C CYS A 27 -23.11 -2.50 -3.93
N ALA A 28 -23.64 -3.00 -2.81
CA ALA A 28 -24.36 -2.18 -1.83
C ALA A 28 -23.46 -1.11 -1.20
N ILE A 29 -22.20 -1.44 -0.89
CA ILE A 29 -21.21 -0.47 -0.39
C ILE A 29 -20.89 0.57 -1.47
N LEU A 30 -20.63 0.14 -2.70
CA LEU A 30 -20.31 1.05 -3.82
C LEU A 30 -21.51 1.92 -4.27
N ALA A 31 -22.71 1.64 -3.80
CA ALA A 31 -23.85 2.54 -3.99
C ALA A 31 -23.73 3.83 -3.14
N THR A 32 -23.03 3.77 -2.00
CA THR A 32 -22.86 4.89 -1.06
C THR A 32 -21.45 5.48 -1.05
N THR A 33 -20.46 4.77 -1.59
CA THR A 33 -19.07 5.24 -1.70
C THR A 33 -18.52 4.98 -3.10
N ASN A 34 -17.42 5.63 -3.42
CA ASN A 34 -16.75 5.47 -4.71
C ASN A 34 -15.52 4.54 -4.64
N VAL A 35 -14.99 4.34 -3.44
CA VAL A 35 -13.76 3.58 -3.20
C VAL A 35 -13.90 2.72 -1.94
N VAL A 36 -13.41 1.50 -2.02
CA VAL A 36 -13.25 0.58 -0.89
C VAL A 36 -11.77 0.26 -0.73
N LEU A 37 -11.24 0.48 0.47
CA LEU A 37 -9.86 0.19 0.84
C LEU A 37 -9.80 -0.87 1.95
N PRO A 38 -8.70 -1.62 2.09
CA PRO A 38 -8.47 -2.41 3.29
C PRO A 38 -8.26 -1.46 4.47
N LYS A 39 -8.60 -1.89 5.69
CA LYS A 39 -8.27 -1.11 6.89
C LYS A 39 -6.78 -0.78 6.93
N GLU A 40 -6.48 0.41 7.41
CA GLU A 40 -5.11 0.86 7.59
C GLU A 40 -4.29 -0.13 8.42
N ARG A 41 -3.04 -0.30 8.02
CA ARG A 41 -2.06 -1.04 8.79
C ARG A 41 -1.25 -0.07 9.65
N HIS A 42 -1.10 -0.40 10.92
CA HIS A 42 -0.35 0.41 11.88
C HIS A 42 1.04 -0.16 12.14
N TYR A 43 2.06 0.70 12.09
CA TYR A 43 3.41 0.42 12.54
C TYR A 43 3.64 1.16 13.85
N PHE A 44 3.64 0.48 14.97
CA PHE A 44 3.66 1.10 16.30
C PHE A 44 4.90 1.96 16.61
N ILE A 45 6.00 1.76 15.89
CA ILE A 45 7.31 2.34 16.23
C ILE A 45 7.97 3.03 15.03
N GLU A 46 7.53 2.75 13.83
CA GLU A 46 8.14 3.21 12.58
C GLU A 46 7.15 4.06 11.78
N THR A 47 7.66 5.09 11.15
CA THR A 47 6.89 5.80 10.12
C THR A 47 6.84 4.96 8.84
N ASN A 48 5.96 5.31 7.92
CA ASN A 48 5.91 4.67 6.60
C ASN A 48 7.25 4.81 5.86
N TYR A 49 7.94 5.92 6.05
CA TYR A 49 9.27 6.15 5.51
C TYR A 49 10.31 5.23 6.14
N THR A 50 10.44 5.22 7.47
CA THR A 50 11.46 4.42 8.15
C THR A 50 11.23 2.93 7.97
N GLN A 51 9.97 2.48 7.96
CA GLN A 51 9.62 1.10 7.65
C GLN A 51 10.06 0.68 6.24
N TYR A 52 9.92 1.58 5.25
CA TYR A 52 10.36 1.30 3.89
C TYR A 52 11.88 1.16 3.82
N ILE A 53 12.64 2.15 4.29
CA ILE A 53 14.10 2.16 4.18
C ILE A 53 14.79 1.07 5.00
N HIS A 54 14.14 0.50 6.02
CA HIS A 54 14.65 -0.67 6.74
C HIS A 54 14.41 -1.99 6.02
N ALA A 55 13.52 -2.01 5.04
CA ALA A 55 13.14 -3.21 4.29
C ALA A 55 13.65 -3.18 2.84
N HIS A 56 13.86 -2.00 2.28
CA HIS A 56 14.16 -1.72 0.87
C HIS A 56 15.21 -0.61 0.75
N HIS A 57 15.50 -0.17 -0.47
CA HIS A 57 16.49 0.87 -0.74
C HIS A 57 15.92 2.27 -0.55
N LYS A 58 16.63 3.13 0.18
CA LYS A 58 16.26 4.52 0.41
C LYS A 58 16.10 5.31 -0.89
N GLN A 59 16.93 5.02 -1.89
CA GLN A 59 16.89 5.73 -3.17
C GLN A 59 15.55 5.60 -3.89
N ASP A 60 14.81 4.48 -3.69
CA ASP A 60 13.48 4.28 -4.29
C ASP A 60 12.54 5.44 -3.94
N LEU A 61 12.50 5.80 -2.65
CA LEU A 61 11.66 6.90 -2.16
C LEU A 61 12.23 8.27 -2.53
N THR A 62 13.57 8.41 -2.55
CA THR A 62 14.22 9.68 -2.90
C THR A 62 13.93 10.05 -4.35
N VAL A 63 14.09 9.10 -5.27
CA VAL A 63 13.79 9.31 -6.70
C VAL A 63 12.28 9.51 -6.90
N THR A 64 11.44 8.69 -6.27
CA THR A 64 9.97 8.86 -6.35
C THR A 64 9.52 10.24 -5.91
N ARG A 65 10.04 10.74 -4.77
CA ARG A 65 9.71 12.08 -4.27
C ARG A 65 10.12 13.19 -5.25
N ALA A 66 11.32 13.09 -5.84
CA ALA A 66 11.80 14.05 -6.83
C ALA A 66 10.93 14.04 -8.11
N ILE A 67 10.45 12.87 -8.53
CA ILE A 67 9.53 12.75 -9.66
C ILE A 67 8.20 13.43 -9.34
N ILE A 68 7.61 13.20 -8.16
CA ILE A 68 6.37 13.86 -7.73
C ILE A 68 6.56 15.38 -7.72
N GLU A 69 7.65 15.88 -7.10
CA GLU A 69 7.96 17.32 -7.02
C GLU A 69 8.03 17.98 -8.39
N ARG A 70 8.57 17.27 -9.39
CA ARG A 70 8.74 17.80 -10.75
C ARG A 70 7.47 17.68 -11.60
N LYS A 71 6.74 16.54 -11.51
CA LYS A 71 5.64 16.23 -12.43
C LYS A 71 4.26 16.59 -11.90
N CYS A 72 4.05 16.48 -10.60
CA CYS A 72 2.77 16.68 -9.94
C CYS A 72 2.95 17.24 -8.52
N PRO A 73 3.52 18.44 -8.38
CA PRO A 73 3.91 19.02 -7.09
C PRO A 73 2.74 19.18 -6.11
N GLU A 74 1.51 19.23 -6.60
CA GLU A 74 0.30 19.28 -5.77
C GLU A 74 0.10 18.03 -4.91
N TYR A 75 0.69 16.88 -5.27
CA TYR A 75 0.65 15.64 -4.49
C TYR A 75 1.75 15.56 -3.43
N LEU A 76 2.77 16.41 -3.51
CA LEU A 76 3.93 16.33 -2.63
C LEU A 76 3.58 16.53 -1.14
N PRO A 77 2.73 17.50 -0.74
CA PRO A 77 2.36 17.64 0.66
C PRO A 77 1.66 16.40 1.24
N ALA A 78 0.77 15.77 0.48
CA ALA A 78 0.08 14.56 0.90
C ALA A 78 1.04 13.36 0.97
N TYR A 79 1.98 13.24 0.03
CA TYR A 79 3.02 12.22 0.03
C TYR A 79 3.94 12.36 1.26
N ASP A 80 4.47 13.54 1.52
CA ASP A 80 5.36 13.79 2.66
C ASP A 80 4.62 13.58 3.99
N MET A 81 3.37 14.03 4.10
CA MET A 81 2.51 13.76 5.25
C MET A 81 2.30 12.26 5.46
N TYR A 82 1.96 11.51 4.41
CA TYR A 82 1.77 10.06 4.48
C TYR A 82 3.06 9.36 4.93
N MET A 83 4.22 9.73 4.39
CA MET A 83 5.51 9.14 4.76
C MET A 83 5.87 9.37 6.23
N SER A 84 5.40 10.45 6.85
CA SER A 84 5.62 10.75 8.27
C SER A 84 4.68 9.99 9.22
N LYS A 85 3.55 9.46 8.72
CA LYS A 85 2.60 8.68 9.53
C LYS A 85 3.15 7.30 9.87
N THR A 86 2.60 6.71 10.95
CA THR A 86 2.89 5.34 11.39
C THR A 86 1.83 4.34 10.92
N HIS A 87 0.93 4.74 10.03
CA HIS A 87 -0.18 3.95 9.52
C HIS A 87 -0.51 4.33 8.08
N GLY A 88 -1.27 3.46 7.39
CA GLY A 88 -1.76 3.70 6.04
C GLY A 88 -2.22 2.43 5.33
N HIS A 89 -2.73 2.58 4.11
CA HIS A 89 -3.25 1.49 3.29
C HIS A 89 -2.11 0.81 2.52
N HIS A 90 -1.50 -0.21 3.14
CA HIS A 90 -0.30 -0.88 2.63
C HIS A 90 -0.61 -2.14 1.82
N PHE A 91 -1.46 -2.06 0.89
CA PHE A 91 -1.69 -3.12 -0.08
C PHE A 91 -2.08 -2.48 -1.41
N ASN A 92 -1.58 -3.00 -2.52
CA ASN A 92 -2.14 -2.66 -3.83
C ASN A 92 -3.50 -3.36 -4.00
N MET A 93 -4.43 -3.06 -3.08
CA MET A 93 -5.72 -3.69 -2.96
C MET A 93 -6.79 -2.64 -2.72
N PHE A 94 -7.67 -2.49 -3.69
CA PHE A 94 -8.77 -1.54 -3.66
C PHE A 94 -9.89 -2.00 -4.59
N VAL A 95 -11.08 -1.44 -4.39
CA VAL A 95 -12.16 -1.45 -5.39
C VAL A 95 -12.58 -0.02 -5.61
N MET A 96 -12.59 0.42 -6.85
CA MET A 96 -12.95 1.78 -7.26
C MET A 96 -13.94 1.78 -8.40
N LYS A 97 -14.78 2.81 -8.48
CA LYS A 97 -15.55 3.08 -9.69
C LYS A 97 -14.59 3.33 -10.87
N ARG A 98 -14.98 2.89 -12.06
CA ARG A 98 -14.13 2.87 -13.26
C ARG A 98 -13.44 4.20 -13.55
N GLU A 99 -14.16 5.31 -13.42
CA GLU A 99 -13.61 6.64 -13.71
C GLU A 99 -12.49 7.03 -12.76
N LEU A 100 -12.67 6.75 -11.46
CA LEU A 100 -11.62 6.98 -10.46
C LEU A 100 -10.43 6.06 -10.68
N LEU A 101 -10.68 4.80 -11.04
CA LEU A 101 -9.61 3.85 -11.36
C LEU A 101 -8.78 4.34 -12.55
N GLN A 102 -9.42 4.84 -13.61
CA GLN A 102 -8.70 5.40 -14.74
C GLN A 102 -7.84 6.59 -14.33
N HIS A 103 -8.42 7.53 -13.56
CA HIS A 103 -7.69 8.71 -13.07
C HIS A 103 -6.49 8.30 -12.20
N TYR A 104 -6.70 7.41 -11.24
CA TYR A 104 -5.64 6.88 -10.37
C TYR A 104 -4.54 6.18 -11.18
N CYS A 105 -4.89 5.27 -12.07
CA CYS A 105 -3.92 4.52 -12.86
C CYS A 105 -3.12 5.43 -13.80
N THR A 106 -3.75 6.43 -14.42
CA THR A 106 -3.05 7.39 -15.26
C THR A 106 -1.97 8.13 -14.47
N TRP A 107 -2.32 8.67 -13.31
CA TRP A 107 -1.37 9.34 -12.44
C TRP A 107 -0.29 8.41 -11.89
N LEU A 108 -0.69 7.23 -11.40
CA LEU A 108 0.24 6.25 -10.83
C LEU A 108 1.29 5.80 -11.85
N PHE A 109 0.85 5.39 -13.05
CA PHE A 109 1.77 4.87 -14.06
C PHE A 109 2.64 5.96 -14.68
N ASP A 110 2.18 7.22 -14.71
CA ASP A 110 3.04 8.33 -15.12
C ASP A 110 4.25 8.50 -14.18
N ILE A 111 4.05 8.31 -12.87
CA ILE A 111 5.14 8.31 -11.88
C ILE A 111 5.99 7.04 -12.00
N LEU A 112 5.38 5.86 -12.09
CA LEU A 112 6.11 4.59 -12.10
C LEU A 112 6.97 4.41 -13.35
N PHE A 113 6.50 4.85 -14.52
CA PHE A 113 7.30 4.80 -15.74
C PHE A 113 8.47 5.79 -15.71
N GLU A 114 8.31 6.93 -15.05
CA GLU A 114 9.43 7.84 -14.83
C GLU A 114 10.44 7.24 -13.84
N LEU A 115 9.94 6.62 -12.76
CA LEU A 115 10.79 5.91 -11.81
C LEU A 115 11.58 4.77 -12.48
N GLU A 116 10.97 4.04 -13.41
CA GLU A 116 11.65 2.99 -14.17
C GLU A 116 12.82 3.53 -15.02
N ARG A 117 12.70 4.76 -15.52
CA ARG A 117 13.76 5.40 -16.34
C ARG A 117 14.90 5.95 -15.50
N GLU A 118 14.62 6.42 -14.28
CA GLU A 118 15.58 7.16 -13.46
C GLU A 118 16.24 6.31 -12.36
N LEU A 119 15.59 5.23 -11.93
CA LEU A 119 16.07 4.42 -10.83
C LEU A 119 17.16 3.45 -11.28
N ASP A 120 18.37 3.60 -10.74
CA ASP A 120 19.40 2.60 -10.89
C ASP A 120 19.14 1.39 -9.98
N MET A 121 18.80 0.27 -10.59
CA MET A 121 18.54 -1.00 -9.90
C MET A 121 19.77 -1.94 -9.94
N THR A 122 20.98 -1.42 -10.17
CA THR A 122 22.22 -2.20 -10.09
C THR A 122 22.38 -2.75 -8.68
N GLY A 123 22.63 -4.05 -8.56
CA GLY A 123 22.77 -4.72 -7.27
C GLY A 123 21.44 -5.10 -6.57
N TYR A 124 20.27 -4.74 -7.12
CA TYR A 124 18.99 -5.13 -6.52
C TYR A 124 18.79 -6.65 -6.55
N SER A 125 18.40 -7.20 -5.41
CA SER A 125 17.97 -8.60 -5.31
C SER A 125 16.68 -8.84 -6.13
N THR A 126 16.35 -10.11 -6.40
CA THR A 126 15.07 -10.47 -7.05
C THR A 126 13.86 -9.91 -6.31
N ASN A 127 13.91 -9.81 -4.97
CA ASN A 127 12.83 -9.20 -4.20
C ASN A 127 12.81 -7.68 -4.37
N ASP A 128 13.96 -7.02 -4.35
CA ASP A 128 14.04 -5.55 -4.42
C ASP A 128 13.65 -5.04 -5.82
N ARG A 129 13.83 -5.83 -6.88
CA ARG A 129 13.32 -5.55 -8.24
C ARG A 129 11.80 -5.42 -8.34
N ARG A 130 11.05 -5.73 -7.27
CA ARG A 130 9.63 -5.46 -7.15
C ARG A 130 9.34 -4.03 -6.66
N VAL A 131 10.31 -3.16 -6.69
CA VAL A 131 10.27 -1.75 -6.24
C VAL A 131 9.02 -1.01 -6.70
N PHE A 132 8.61 -1.15 -7.95
CA PHE A 132 7.41 -0.47 -8.48
C PHE A 132 6.14 -0.88 -7.74
N GLY A 133 6.02 -2.16 -7.34
CA GLY A 133 4.94 -2.65 -6.49
C GLY A 133 5.01 -2.10 -5.06
N PHE A 134 6.22 -1.98 -4.50
CA PHE A 134 6.40 -1.43 -3.16
C PHE A 134 6.18 0.07 -3.09
N VAL A 135 6.62 0.81 -4.12
CA VAL A 135 6.37 2.24 -4.24
C VAL A 135 4.89 2.53 -4.48
N SER A 136 4.22 1.76 -5.36
CA SER A 136 2.79 1.97 -5.63
C SER A 136 1.92 1.83 -4.38
N GLU A 137 2.28 0.94 -3.42
CA GLU A 137 1.61 0.86 -2.11
C GLU A 137 1.73 2.14 -1.28
N ARG A 138 2.69 3.00 -1.54
CA ARG A 138 2.92 4.28 -0.84
C ARG A 138 2.25 5.46 -1.54
N LEU A 139 1.83 5.30 -2.78
CA LEU A 139 1.26 6.37 -3.59
C LEU A 139 -0.26 6.47 -3.46
N LEU A 140 -0.95 5.38 -3.11
CA LEU A 140 -2.41 5.35 -3.02
C LEU A 140 -2.96 6.39 -2.03
N ASP A 141 -2.38 6.46 -0.83
CA ASP A 141 -2.81 7.41 0.20
C ASP A 141 -2.53 8.86 -0.21
N ALA A 142 -1.39 9.14 -0.84
CA ALA A 142 -1.10 10.46 -1.37
C ALA A 142 -2.15 10.88 -2.42
N TRP A 143 -2.54 9.95 -3.29
CA TRP A 143 -3.52 10.22 -4.34
C TRP A 143 -4.91 10.53 -3.77
N HIS A 144 -5.47 9.66 -2.90
CA HIS A 144 -6.82 9.89 -2.39
C HIS A 144 -6.90 11.11 -1.47
N ILE A 145 -5.85 11.42 -0.70
CA ILE A 145 -5.79 12.61 0.15
C ILE A 145 -5.81 13.88 -0.71
N THR A 146 -4.93 13.96 -1.72
CA THR A 146 -4.84 15.14 -2.60
C THR A 146 -6.14 15.39 -3.37
N ASN A 147 -6.79 14.32 -3.82
CA ASN A 147 -8.05 14.42 -4.58
C ASN A 147 -9.30 14.47 -3.69
N ASN A 148 -9.14 14.49 -2.36
CA ASN A 148 -10.25 14.49 -1.40
C ASN A 148 -11.27 13.37 -1.66
N ILE A 149 -10.78 12.15 -1.97
CA ILE A 149 -11.62 11.00 -2.28
C ILE A 149 -12.10 10.35 -1.00
N SER A 150 -13.41 10.28 -0.81
CA SER A 150 -14.03 9.50 0.26
C SER A 150 -13.98 8.01 -0.04
N TYR A 151 -13.73 7.20 1.00
CA TYR A 151 -13.65 5.76 0.89
C TYR A 151 -14.31 5.06 2.09
N GLU A 152 -14.59 3.79 1.92
CA GLU A 152 -14.98 2.87 2.99
C GLU A 152 -13.87 1.86 3.24
N GLU A 153 -13.64 1.56 4.51
CA GLU A 153 -12.66 0.54 4.90
C GLU A 153 -13.32 -0.80 5.23
N LEU A 154 -12.69 -1.86 4.76
CA LEU A 154 -13.07 -3.23 5.09
C LEU A 154 -11.90 -4.00 5.70
N ASP A 155 -12.24 -4.88 6.65
CA ASP A 155 -11.28 -5.87 7.13
C ASP A 155 -10.82 -6.78 6.00
N ILE A 156 -9.66 -7.43 6.17
CA ILE A 156 -9.13 -8.40 5.23
C ILE A 156 -9.11 -9.81 5.82
N VAL A 157 -9.31 -10.80 4.95
CA VAL A 157 -9.21 -12.24 5.27
C VAL A 157 -8.03 -12.83 4.52
N TYR A 158 -7.12 -13.47 5.24
CA TYR A 158 -6.05 -14.26 4.65
C TYR A 158 -6.48 -15.71 4.53
N MET A 159 -6.49 -16.26 3.32
CA MET A 159 -6.88 -17.65 3.08
C MET A 159 -5.86 -18.65 3.61
N GLU A 160 -4.58 -18.29 3.52
CA GLU A 160 -3.49 -19.12 3.99
C GLU A 160 -3.29 -18.98 5.51
N HIS A 161 -2.70 -20.02 6.11
CA HIS A 161 -2.33 -19.97 7.52
C HIS A 161 -1.20 -18.95 7.73
N GLN A 162 -1.41 -17.97 8.62
CA GLN A 162 -0.44 -16.94 8.97
C GLN A 162 0.35 -17.38 10.21
N ASN A 163 1.66 -17.61 10.04
CA ASN A 163 2.54 -17.82 11.19
C ASN A 163 2.98 -16.47 11.77
N TRP A 164 2.18 -15.91 12.68
CA TRP A 164 2.41 -14.61 13.29
C TRP A 164 3.69 -14.55 14.14
N LEU A 165 4.07 -15.66 14.79
CA LEU A 165 5.30 -15.75 15.56
C LEU A 165 6.52 -15.58 14.67
N HIS A 166 6.55 -16.28 13.52
CA HIS A 166 7.63 -16.14 12.55
C HIS A 166 7.70 -14.72 11.95
N LYS A 167 6.56 -14.09 11.68
CA LYS A 167 6.52 -12.70 11.19
C LYS A 167 7.02 -11.71 12.24
N GLY A 168 6.65 -11.90 13.51
CA GLY A 168 7.12 -11.07 14.62
C GLY A 168 8.63 -11.17 14.83
N THR A 169 9.18 -12.38 14.80
CA THR A 169 10.64 -12.57 14.94
C THR A 169 11.41 -12.01 13.75
N GLN A 170 10.90 -12.13 12.54
CA GLN A 170 11.51 -11.51 11.33
C GLN A 170 11.47 -9.98 11.40
N PHE A 171 10.38 -9.39 11.92
CA PHE A 171 10.26 -7.95 12.13
C PHE A 171 11.31 -7.46 13.14
N LEU A 172 11.44 -8.12 14.28
CA LEU A 172 12.43 -7.79 15.30
C LEU A 172 13.86 -7.95 14.77
N LYS A 173 14.16 -9.04 14.03
CA LYS A 173 15.47 -9.22 13.40
C LYS A 173 15.84 -8.06 12.46
N ARG A 174 14.92 -7.62 11.59
CA ARG A 174 15.16 -6.49 10.68
C ARG A 174 15.39 -5.18 11.42
N LYS A 175 14.69 -4.96 12.52
CA LYS A 175 14.83 -3.75 13.33
C LYS A 175 16.16 -3.67 14.07
N PHE A 176 16.60 -4.77 14.66
CA PHE A 176 17.84 -4.80 15.45
C PHE A 176 19.09 -5.13 14.63
N PHE A 177 18.91 -5.72 13.46
CA PHE A 177 19.97 -6.08 12.52
C PHE A 177 19.57 -5.64 11.11
N PRO A 178 19.50 -4.33 10.83
CA PRO A 178 19.24 -3.84 9.48
C PRO A 178 20.32 -4.37 8.53
N LYS A 179 19.94 -4.65 7.28
CA LYS A 179 20.94 -4.91 6.23
C LYS A 179 21.88 -3.70 6.19
N LYS A 180 23.18 -3.92 6.34
CA LYS A 180 24.17 -2.89 6.01
C LYS A 180 24.12 -2.72 4.50
N ASP A 181 23.87 -1.50 4.07
CA ASP A 181 24.19 -1.09 2.70
C ASP A 181 25.72 -1.12 2.59
N ASP A 182 26.26 -2.05 1.78
CA ASP A 182 27.63 -2.03 1.32
C ASP A 182 27.75 -1.05 0.16
#